data_4345f1135d82d703c9d15ef8ae4f0c59
#
_entry.id   4345f1135d82d703c9d15ef8ae4f0c59
#
_cell.length_a   1.000
_cell.length_b   1.000
_cell.length_c   1.000
_cell.angle_alpha   90.00
_cell.angle_beta   90.00
_cell.angle_gamma   90.00
#
_symmetry.space_group_name_H-M   'P 1'
#
loop_
_entity.id
_entity.type
_entity.pdbx_description
1 polymer ?
#
loop_
_entity_poly.entity_id
_entity_poly.type
_entity_poly.pdbx_seq_one_letter_code
_entity_poly.pdbx_strand_id
1 'polypeptide(L)'
;MICGFLQNTGEIAWQGEDMAGLSIKERADKIGYVMQDPNQMISQTMIFDEVALGLRLRKVPEDEVKERVGKVLKICGLYPFRNWPVSALSFGQKKRVTIAAILVLEPDLLILDEPTAGQDWKTYTEIMSFLQKLNAAGKTIMIITHDMHLMMEYTDRSLVFAKGRLIADTTPVALLTDEKLVEQASLRQVSLFDLAQHYGLPDPEGFARKFAAYERERLGENANE
;
A
#
# COMPACT_ATOMS: atom_id res chain seq x y z
N MET A 1 -1.60 6.05 -15.77
CA MET A 1 -2.92 6.64 -16.02
C MET A 1 -3.37 7.47 -14.82
N ILE A 2 -3.74 6.92 -13.68
CA ILE A 2 -4.24 7.70 -12.51
C ILE A 2 -3.26 8.82 -12.10
N CYS A 3 -1.96 8.52 -11.98
CA CYS A 3 -0.93 9.52 -11.67
C CYS A 3 -0.52 10.44 -12.84
N GLY A 4 -1.10 10.27 -14.03
CA GLY A 4 -0.81 11.13 -15.19
C GLY A 4 0.41 10.74 -16.01
N PHE A 5 1.16 9.68 -15.68
CA PHE A 5 2.34 9.24 -16.44
C PHE A 5 2.02 8.68 -17.84
N LEU A 6 0.80 8.19 -18.03
CA LEU A 6 0.31 7.64 -19.28
C LEU A 6 -1.01 8.31 -19.66
N GLN A 7 -1.20 8.56 -20.94
CA GLN A 7 -2.50 9.01 -21.45
C GLN A 7 -3.54 7.91 -21.30
N ASN A 8 -4.78 8.29 -21.10
CA ASN A 8 -5.93 7.40 -21.04
C ASN A 8 -7.01 7.87 -22.02
N THR A 9 -7.82 6.93 -22.47
CA THR A 9 -9.10 7.19 -23.12
C THR A 9 -10.18 6.91 -22.08
N GLY A 10 -11.12 7.82 -21.91
CA GLY A 10 -12.16 7.72 -20.88
C GLY A 10 -11.94 8.69 -19.72
N GLU A 11 -12.86 8.69 -18.79
CA GLU A 11 -12.94 9.62 -17.68
C GLU A 11 -12.24 9.06 -16.44
N ILE A 12 -11.50 9.91 -15.73
CA ILE A 12 -10.99 9.66 -14.40
C ILE A 12 -11.51 10.79 -13.51
N ALA A 13 -12.42 10.47 -12.61
CA ALA A 13 -12.98 11.44 -11.69
C ALA A 13 -12.39 11.28 -10.29
N TRP A 14 -12.10 12.39 -9.61
CA TRP A 14 -11.69 12.47 -8.22
C TRP A 14 -12.72 13.28 -7.45
N GLN A 15 -13.44 12.65 -6.53
CA GLN A 15 -14.51 13.30 -5.75
C GLN A 15 -15.55 14.04 -6.62
N GLY A 16 -15.83 13.49 -7.82
CA GLY A 16 -16.77 14.05 -8.78
C GLY A 16 -16.16 15.06 -9.77
N GLU A 17 -14.90 15.44 -9.63
CA GLU A 17 -14.19 16.32 -10.55
C GLU A 17 -13.36 15.54 -11.56
N ASP A 18 -13.44 15.88 -12.84
CA ASP A 18 -12.62 15.26 -13.89
C ASP A 18 -11.14 15.63 -13.73
N MET A 19 -10.30 14.60 -13.73
CA MET A 19 -8.84 14.76 -13.64
C MET A 19 -8.15 14.92 -15.00
N ALA A 20 -8.86 14.91 -16.13
CA ALA A 20 -8.25 14.90 -17.47
C ALA A 20 -7.34 16.11 -17.70
N GLY A 21 -7.72 17.30 -17.22
CA GLY A 21 -6.95 18.53 -17.36
C GLY A 21 -5.82 18.71 -16.35
N LEU A 22 -5.71 17.85 -15.33
CA LEU A 22 -4.72 18.01 -14.27
C LEU A 22 -3.33 17.54 -14.72
N SER A 23 -2.34 18.38 -14.48
CA SER A 23 -0.92 18.03 -14.61
C SER A 23 -0.52 16.93 -13.62
N ILE A 24 0.62 16.27 -13.86
CA ILE A 24 1.21 15.28 -12.94
C ILE A 24 1.40 15.89 -11.54
N LYS A 25 1.81 17.17 -11.48
CA LYS A 25 2.01 17.88 -10.21
C LYS A 25 0.70 18.02 -9.42
N GLU A 26 -0.37 18.47 -10.07
CA GLU A 26 -1.69 18.63 -9.42
C GLU A 26 -2.28 17.29 -8.98
N ARG A 27 -2.05 16.22 -9.75
CA ARG A 27 -2.41 14.86 -9.34
C ARG A 27 -1.59 14.38 -8.15
N ALA A 28 -0.29 14.73 -8.08
CA ALA A 28 0.60 14.39 -6.97
C ALA A 28 0.26 15.12 -5.66
N ASP A 29 -0.59 16.14 -5.69
CA ASP A 29 -1.14 16.76 -4.49
C ASP A 29 -2.27 15.92 -3.86
N LYS A 30 -2.91 15.05 -4.65
CA LYS A 30 -4.02 14.18 -4.24
C LYS A 30 -3.59 12.72 -4.04
N ILE A 31 -2.66 12.25 -4.88
CA ILE A 31 -2.30 10.83 -5.01
C ILE A 31 -0.80 10.66 -4.84
N GLY A 32 -0.42 9.89 -3.82
CA GLY A 32 0.94 9.44 -3.61
C GLY A 32 1.15 8.05 -4.25
N TYR A 33 2.27 7.85 -4.95
CA TYR A 33 2.63 6.56 -5.51
C TYR A 33 3.99 6.11 -5.00
N VAL A 34 4.04 4.90 -4.46
CA VAL A 34 5.25 4.26 -3.94
C VAL A 34 5.59 3.05 -4.80
N MET A 35 6.74 3.09 -5.47
CA MET A 35 7.21 2.03 -6.36
C MET A 35 7.65 0.79 -5.59
N GLN A 36 7.71 -0.34 -6.27
CA GLN A 36 8.14 -1.63 -5.72
C GLN A 36 9.57 -1.57 -5.16
N ASP A 37 10.53 -1.06 -5.93
CA ASP A 37 11.93 -0.93 -5.49
C ASP A 37 12.20 0.47 -4.93
N PRO A 38 12.49 0.60 -3.62
CA PRO A 38 12.81 1.90 -3.01
C PRO A 38 14.05 2.57 -3.60
N ASN A 39 15.01 1.79 -4.14
CA ASN A 39 16.22 2.38 -4.72
C ASN A 39 15.94 3.16 -6.02
N GLN A 40 14.81 2.90 -6.69
CA GLN A 40 14.38 3.68 -7.87
C GLN A 40 13.74 5.02 -7.51
N MET A 41 13.32 5.19 -6.25
CA MET A 41 12.71 6.42 -5.77
C MET A 41 13.69 7.32 -5.03
N ILE A 42 14.61 6.71 -4.26
CA ILE A 42 15.54 7.44 -3.41
C ILE A 42 16.58 8.17 -4.27
N SER A 43 16.65 9.48 -4.09
CA SER A 43 17.53 10.37 -4.85
C SER A 43 18.55 11.11 -3.98
N GLN A 44 18.29 11.20 -2.67
CA GLN A 44 19.16 11.91 -1.73
C GLN A 44 20.01 10.94 -0.90
N THR A 45 21.13 11.45 -0.41
CA THR A 45 22.05 10.65 0.41
C THR A 45 21.60 10.54 1.87
N MET A 46 20.90 11.54 2.38
CA MET A 46 20.46 11.61 3.78
C MET A 46 18.96 11.38 3.89
N ILE A 47 18.53 10.67 4.94
CA ILE A 47 17.11 10.34 5.18
C ILE A 47 16.24 11.58 5.29
N PHE A 48 16.71 12.58 6.08
CA PHE A 48 15.97 13.82 6.24
C PHE A 48 15.77 14.54 4.90
N ASP A 49 16.83 14.64 4.09
CA ASP A 49 16.78 15.35 2.82
C ASP A 49 15.88 14.65 1.79
N GLU A 50 15.89 13.31 1.77
CA GLU A 50 14.99 12.53 0.93
C GLU A 50 13.52 12.83 1.26
N VAL A 51 13.15 12.79 2.54
CA VAL A 51 11.78 13.09 2.96
C VAL A 51 11.41 14.56 2.77
N ALA A 52 12.37 15.47 2.94
CA ALA A 52 12.17 16.92 2.77
C ALA A 52 12.04 17.36 1.30
N LEU A 53 12.54 16.55 0.36
CA LEU A 53 12.70 16.94 -1.04
C LEU A 53 11.41 17.48 -1.67
N GLY A 54 10.31 16.77 -1.53
CA GLY A 54 9.03 17.14 -2.13
C GLY A 54 8.46 18.47 -1.57
N LEU A 55 8.66 18.73 -0.28
CA LEU A 55 8.27 20.00 0.34
C LEU A 55 9.14 21.17 -0.14
N ARG A 56 10.44 20.96 -0.22
CA ARG A 56 11.39 21.98 -0.71
C ARG A 56 11.12 22.36 -2.17
N LEU A 57 10.82 21.36 -3.03
CA LEU A 57 10.39 21.60 -4.41
C LEU A 57 9.10 22.41 -4.52
N ARG A 58 8.22 22.27 -3.52
CA ARG A 58 6.99 23.09 -3.36
C ARG A 58 7.24 24.44 -2.69
N LYS A 59 8.50 24.78 -2.39
CA LYS A 59 8.94 26.03 -1.74
C LYS A 59 8.29 26.24 -0.35
N VAL A 60 8.02 25.18 0.38
CA VAL A 60 7.57 25.25 1.77
C VAL A 60 8.68 25.84 2.63
N PRO A 61 8.39 26.75 3.59
CA PRO A 61 9.39 27.32 4.48
C PRO A 61 10.15 26.26 5.28
N GLU A 62 11.46 26.44 5.49
CA GLU A 62 12.30 25.38 6.06
C GLU A 62 11.92 25.00 7.50
N ASP A 63 11.35 25.90 8.28
CA ASP A 63 10.87 25.58 9.63
C ASP A 63 9.64 24.66 9.59
N GLU A 64 8.74 24.86 8.64
CA GLU A 64 7.59 23.98 8.40
C GLU A 64 8.08 22.63 7.83
N VAL A 65 9.09 22.62 6.93
CA VAL A 65 9.71 21.39 6.43
C VAL A 65 10.25 20.56 7.60
N LYS A 66 11.00 21.16 8.53
CA LYS A 66 11.54 20.45 9.71
C LYS A 66 10.44 19.86 10.58
N GLU A 67 9.38 20.58 10.81
CA GLU A 67 8.24 20.13 11.60
C GLU A 67 7.55 18.94 10.94
N ARG A 68 7.14 19.08 9.66
CA ARG A 68 6.41 18.04 8.91
C ARG A 68 7.24 16.79 8.73
N VAL A 69 8.52 16.93 8.32
CA VAL A 69 9.45 15.80 8.20
C VAL A 69 9.65 15.11 9.53
N GLY A 70 9.85 15.86 10.61
CA GLY A 70 9.99 15.29 11.96
C GLY A 70 8.77 14.50 12.40
N LYS A 71 7.56 15.00 12.12
CA LYS A 71 6.29 14.31 12.40
C LYS A 71 6.17 12.99 11.63
N VAL A 72 6.41 13.04 10.31
CA VAL A 72 6.27 11.85 9.45
C VAL A 72 7.33 10.80 9.76
N LEU A 73 8.58 11.21 10.02
CA LEU A 73 9.62 10.26 10.42
C LEU A 73 9.33 9.57 11.76
N LYS A 74 8.64 10.24 12.69
CA LYS A 74 8.15 9.59 13.93
C LYS A 74 7.07 8.54 13.61
N ILE A 75 6.10 8.88 12.77
CA ILE A 75 5.04 7.96 12.33
C ILE A 75 5.65 6.71 11.66
N CYS A 76 6.68 6.91 10.80
CA CYS A 76 7.36 5.82 10.09
C CYS A 76 8.38 5.04 10.94
N GLY A 77 8.60 5.42 12.22
CA GLY A 77 9.60 4.78 13.07
C GLY A 77 11.05 5.07 12.66
N LEU A 78 11.28 6.13 11.89
CA LEU A 78 12.58 6.49 11.32
C LEU A 78 13.25 7.70 12.01
N TYR A 79 12.56 8.34 12.95
CA TYR A 79 13.06 9.57 13.59
C TYR A 79 14.44 9.42 14.26
N PRO A 80 14.78 8.30 14.93
CA PRO A 80 16.14 8.09 15.47
C PRO A 80 17.24 8.12 14.41
N PHE A 81 16.90 7.73 13.16
CA PHE A 81 17.83 7.61 12.03
C PHE A 81 17.83 8.85 11.11
N ARG A 82 17.10 9.92 11.45
CA ARG A 82 16.86 11.07 10.57
C ARG A 82 18.11 11.72 9.98
N ASN A 83 19.24 11.66 10.71
CA ASN A 83 20.54 12.20 10.30
C ASN A 83 21.48 11.13 9.72
N TRP A 84 20.97 9.94 9.42
CA TRP A 84 21.77 8.86 8.86
C TRP A 84 21.72 8.89 7.33
N PRO A 85 22.77 8.36 6.69
CA PRO A 85 22.73 8.15 5.25
C PRO A 85 21.78 6.99 4.93
N VAL A 86 21.05 7.13 3.81
CA VAL A 86 20.10 6.10 3.34
C VAL A 86 20.81 4.77 3.06
N SER A 87 22.08 4.81 2.68
CA SER A 87 22.90 3.62 2.43
C SER A 87 23.10 2.72 3.65
N ALA A 88 22.94 3.26 4.87
CA ALA A 88 23.04 2.48 6.11
C ALA A 88 21.75 1.72 6.49
N LEU A 89 20.67 1.90 5.72
CA LEU A 89 19.37 1.32 6.02
C LEU A 89 19.19 -0.06 5.39
N SER A 90 18.43 -0.93 6.08
CA SER A 90 17.90 -2.16 5.49
C SER A 90 16.90 -1.84 4.38
N PHE A 91 16.57 -2.83 3.53
CA PHE A 91 15.59 -2.65 2.45
C PHE A 91 14.22 -2.22 2.99
N GLY A 92 13.73 -2.84 4.06
CA GLY A 92 12.46 -2.48 4.70
C GLY A 92 12.46 -1.06 5.28
N GLN A 93 13.59 -0.61 5.86
CA GLN A 93 13.74 0.77 6.30
C GLN A 93 13.75 1.74 5.13
N LYS A 94 14.44 1.42 4.02
CA LYS A 94 14.40 2.21 2.77
C LYS A 94 12.97 2.32 2.24
N LYS A 95 12.19 1.23 2.26
CA LYS A 95 10.77 1.24 1.88
C LYS A 95 9.98 2.22 2.75
N ARG A 96 10.21 2.23 4.07
CA ARG A 96 9.58 3.23 4.96
C ARG A 96 10.04 4.66 4.67
N VAL A 97 11.28 4.87 4.23
CA VAL A 97 11.74 6.21 3.78
C VAL A 97 10.95 6.67 2.54
N THR A 98 10.77 5.80 1.53
CA THR A 98 9.99 6.17 0.34
C THR A 98 8.53 6.45 0.67
N ILE A 99 7.93 5.68 1.59
CA ILE A 99 6.58 5.96 2.10
C ILE A 99 6.55 7.33 2.82
N ALA A 100 7.55 7.61 3.68
CA ALA A 100 7.64 8.89 4.39
C ALA A 100 7.79 10.08 3.45
N ALA A 101 8.60 9.94 2.38
CA ALA A 101 8.81 10.98 1.36
C ALA A 101 7.52 11.34 0.59
N ILE A 102 6.63 10.38 0.44
CA ILE A 102 5.31 10.62 -0.16
C ILE A 102 4.31 11.11 0.89
N LEU A 103 4.29 10.50 2.08
CA LEU A 103 3.33 10.81 3.13
C LEU A 103 3.47 12.23 3.67
N VAL A 104 4.69 12.80 3.66
CA VAL A 104 4.97 14.19 4.08
C VAL A 104 4.23 15.23 3.23
N LEU A 105 3.83 14.85 2.01
CA LEU A 105 3.04 15.67 1.08
C LEU A 105 1.55 15.59 1.38
N GLU A 106 1.13 14.74 2.33
CA GLU A 106 -0.24 14.56 2.81
C GLU A 106 -1.27 14.14 1.74
N PRO A 107 -0.95 13.21 0.82
CA PRO A 107 -1.90 12.78 -0.18
C PRO A 107 -3.14 12.14 0.47
N ASP A 108 -4.29 12.22 -0.21
CA ASP A 108 -5.53 11.57 0.22
C ASP A 108 -5.54 10.08 -0.09
N LEU A 109 -4.93 9.70 -1.23
CA LEU A 109 -4.77 8.32 -1.67
C LEU A 109 -3.27 7.96 -1.73
N LEU A 110 -2.91 6.87 -1.08
CA LEU A 110 -1.58 6.27 -1.18
C LEU A 110 -1.65 4.96 -1.97
N ILE A 111 -1.00 4.91 -3.12
CA ILE A 111 -0.89 3.71 -3.95
C ILE A 111 0.49 3.11 -3.71
N LEU A 112 0.53 1.83 -3.29
CA LEU A 112 1.76 1.10 -3.06
C LEU A 112 1.85 -0.09 -4.02
N ASP A 113 2.96 -0.15 -4.75
CA ASP A 113 3.26 -1.24 -5.67
C ASP A 113 4.14 -2.26 -4.96
N GLU A 114 3.60 -3.49 -4.78
CA GLU A 114 4.26 -4.61 -4.10
C GLU A 114 5.01 -4.19 -2.81
N PRO A 115 4.32 -3.63 -1.80
CA PRO A 115 4.99 -3.03 -0.64
C PRO A 115 5.79 -4.02 0.19
N THR A 116 5.45 -5.30 0.13
CA THR A 116 6.05 -6.38 0.93
C THR A 116 6.91 -7.35 0.12
N ALA A 117 7.07 -7.13 -1.18
CA ALA A 117 7.82 -8.03 -2.04
C ALA A 117 9.27 -8.22 -1.55
N GLY A 118 9.69 -9.48 -1.44
CA GLY A 118 11.05 -9.84 -1.03
C GLY A 118 11.40 -9.55 0.43
N GLN A 119 10.40 -9.32 1.29
CA GLN A 119 10.61 -9.07 2.71
C GLN A 119 10.54 -10.38 3.53
N ASP A 120 11.32 -10.43 4.62
CA ASP A 120 11.10 -11.42 5.67
C ASP A 120 9.78 -11.14 6.42
N TRP A 121 9.27 -12.17 7.13
CA TRP A 121 7.99 -12.08 7.83
C TRP A 121 7.90 -10.92 8.83
N LYS A 122 8.97 -10.62 9.55
CA LYS A 122 9.00 -9.51 10.51
C LYS A 122 8.83 -8.17 9.81
N THR A 123 9.62 -7.93 8.76
CA THR A 123 9.55 -6.68 7.97
C THR A 123 8.20 -6.54 7.28
N TYR A 124 7.66 -7.65 6.73
CA TYR A 124 6.32 -7.73 6.17
C TYR A 124 5.25 -7.23 7.17
N THR A 125 5.23 -7.82 8.36
CA THR A 125 4.25 -7.47 9.40
C THR A 125 4.39 -6.02 9.86
N GLU A 126 5.64 -5.53 10.02
CA GLU A 126 5.90 -4.14 10.37
C GLU A 126 5.38 -3.15 9.32
N ILE A 127 5.56 -3.44 8.02
CA ILE A 127 5.06 -2.59 6.93
C ILE A 127 3.53 -2.59 6.94
N MET A 128 2.90 -3.77 7.02
CA MET A 128 1.44 -3.87 6.95
C MET A 128 0.76 -3.25 8.17
N SER A 129 1.28 -3.47 9.38
CA SER A 129 0.79 -2.81 10.59
C SER A 129 0.92 -1.28 10.51
N PHE A 130 2.01 -0.80 9.90
CA PHE A 130 2.17 0.63 9.66
C PHE A 130 1.11 1.17 8.69
N LEU A 131 0.84 0.48 7.57
CA LEU A 131 -0.19 0.88 6.61
C LEU A 131 -1.60 0.84 7.22
N GLN A 132 -1.91 -0.16 8.05
CA GLN A 132 -3.17 -0.20 8.81
C GLN A 132 -3.34 1.03 9.71
N LYS A 133 -2.28 1.46 10.43
CA LYS A 133 -2.33 2.68 11.26
C LYS A 133 -2.59 3.93 10.43
N LEU A 134 -2.01 4.04 9.23
CA LEU A 134 -2.30 5.14 8.31
C LEU A 134 -3.75 5.12 7.83
N ASN A 135 -4.29 3.94 7.51
CA ASN A 135 -5.67 3.79 7.09
C ASN A 135 -6.64 4.15 8.23
N ALA A 136 -6.38 3.65 9.45
CA ALA A 136 -7.15 4.02 10.64
C ALA A 136 -7.11 5.53 10.95
N ALA A 137 -6.03 6.22 10.55
CA ALA A 137 -5.90 7.68 10.62
C ALA A 137 -6.61 8.43 9.46
N GLY A 138 -7.41 7.73 8.64
CA GLY A 138 -8.23 8.30 7.58
C GLY A 138 -7.58 8.37 6.19
N LYS A 139 -6.40 7.79 5.99
CA LYS A 139 -5.79 7.72 4.66
C LYS A 139 -6.37 6.58 3.83
N THR A 140 -6.69 6.83 2.57
CA THR A 140 -7.07 5.76 1.64
C THR A 140 -5.81 5.05 1.16
N ILE A 141 -5.79 3.72 1.29
CA ILE A 141 -4.65 2.88 0.89
C ILE A 141 -5.09 1.97 -0.26
N MET A 142 -4.35 1.99 -1.36
CA MET A 142 -4.49 1.05 -2.47
C MET A 142 -3.19 0.28 -2.62
N ILE A 143 -3.26 -1.04 -2.58
CA ILE A 143 -2.11 -1.92 -2.75
C ILE A 143 -2.25 -2.67 -4.06
N ILE A 144 -1.21 -2.62 -4.89
CA ILE A 144 -1.07 -3.46 -6.07
C ILE A 144 -0.23 -4.65 -5.65
N THR A 145 -0.78 -5.85 -5.72
CA THR A 145 -0.09 -7.05 -5.29
C THR A 145 -0.63 -8.31 -5.96
N HIS A 146 0.18 -9.34 -5.99
CA HIS A 146 -0.20 -10.72 -6.30
C HIS A 146 -0.11 -11.63 -5.06
N ASP A 147 0.13 -11.07 -3.89
CA ASP A 147 0.16 -11.79 -2.61
C ASP A 147 -1.24 -12.01 -2.07
N MET A 148 -1.74 -13.24 -2.19
CA MET A 148 -3.08 -13.63 -1.76
C MET A 148 -3.22 -13.57 -0.24
N HIS A 149 -2.15 -13.80 0.50
CA HIS A 149 -2.13 -13.75 1.96
C HIS A 149 -2.33 -12.30 2.44
N LEU A 150 -1.53 -11.37 1.91
CA LEU A 150 -1.70 -9.93 2.14
C LEU A 150 -3.14 -9.49 1.86
N MET A 151 -3.67 -9.91 0.72
CA MET A 151 -5.01 -9.53 0.29
C MET A 151 -6.07 -10.01 1.27
N MET A 152 -6.00 -11.27 1.72
CA MET A 152 -6.94 -11.86 2.68
C MET A 152 -6.90 -11.19 4.05
N GLU A 153 -5.69 -10.89 4.55
CA GLU A 153 -5.52 -10.39 5.91
C GLU A 153 -5.73 -8.88 6.04
N TYR A 154 -5.34 -8.11 5.01
CA TYR A 154 -5.18 -6.65 5.15
C TYR A 154 -6.11 -5.82 4.28
N THR A 155 -6.92 -6.42 3.39
CA THR A 155 -7.78 -5.64 2.50
C THR A 155 -9.25 -6.04 2.61
N ASP A 156 -10.15 -5.07 2.35
CA ASP A 156 -11.61 -5.28 2.39
C ASP A 156 -12.22 -5.37 1.01
N ARG A 157 -11.54 -4.83 -0.01
CA ARG A 157 -12.01 -4.77 -1.40
C ARG A 157 -10.88 -5.10 -2.34
N SER A 158 -11.18 -5.89 -3.37
CA SER A 158 -10.23 -6.31 -4.40
C SER A 158 -10.74 -5.94 -5.79
N LEU A 159 -9.92 -5.21 -6.53
CA LEU A 159 -10.13 -4.93 -7.94
C LEU A 159 -9.24 -5.88 -8.74
N VAL A 160 -9.85 -6.78 -9.51
CA VAL A 160 -9.13 -7.85 -10.21
C VAL A 160 -8.96 -7.48 -11.67
N PHE A 161 -7.70 -7.41 -12.11
CA PHE A 161 -7.37 -7.12 -13.49
C PHE A 161 -6.77 -8.36 -14.16
N ALA A 162 -7.29 -8.71 -15.34
CA ALA A 162 -6.73 -9.73 -16.21
C ALA A 162 -6.79 -9.27 -17.67
N LYS A 163 -5.71 -9.54 -18.42
CA LYS A 163 -5.60 -9.19 -19.85
C LYS A 163 -5.97 -7.73 -20.14
N GLY A 164 -5.57 -6.81 -19.25
CA GLY A 164 -5.81 -5.37 -19.38
C GLY A 164 -7.25 -4.92 -19.10
N ARG A 165 -8.10 -5.76 -18.52
CA ARG A 165 -9.49 -5.44 -18.17
C ARG A 165 -9.76 -5.69 -16.70
N LEU A 166 -10.60 -4.86 -16.10
CA LEU A 166 -11.20 -5.14 -14.80
C LEU A 166 -12.21 -6.27 -14.99
N ILE A 167 -11.98 -7.41 -14.35
CA ILE A 167 -12.85 -8.59 -14.44
C ILE A 167 -13.70 -8.79 -13.19
N ALA A 168 -13.30 -8.24 -12.04
CA ALA A 168 -14.11 -8.27 -10.83
C ALA A 168 -13.77 -7.09 -9.91
N ASP A 169 -14.80 -6.71 -9.13
CA ASP A 169 -14.75 -5.76 -8.01
C ASP A 169 -15.50 -6.44 -6.86
N THR A 170 -14.78 -6.99 -5.90
CA THR A 170 -15.31 -7.91 -4.91
C THR A 170 -14.52 -7.90 -3.61
N THR A 171 -14.86 -8.75 -2.66
CA THR A 171 -14.05 -8.96 -1.46
C THR A 171 -12.93 -9.99 -1.71
N PRO A 172 -11.82 -9.94 -0.97
CA PRO A 172 -10.75 -10.94 -1.08
C PRO A 172 -11.23 -12.38 -0.95
N VAL A 173 -12.11 -12.64 0.01
CA VAL A 173 -12.66 -13.99 0.24
C VAL A 173 -13.46 -14.45 -0.95
N ALA A 174 -14.42 -13.65 -1.44
CA ALA A 174 -15.22 -14.01 -2.59
C ALA A 174 -14.40 -14.21 -3.87
N LEU A 175 -13.32 -13.42 -4.04
CA LEU A 175 -12.37 -13.62 -5.13
C LEU A 175 -11.69 -14.98 -5.05
N LEU A 176 -11.10 -15.31 -3.90
CA LEU A 176 -10.21 -16.46 -3.75
C LEU A 176 -10.96 -17.79 -3.57
N THR A 177 -12.28 -17.73 -3.38
CA THR A 177 -13.17 -18.91 -3.37
C THR A 177 -13.90 -19.15 -4.71
N ASP A 178 -13.84 -18.20 -5.65
CA ASP A 178 -14.37 -18.36 -7.01
C ASP A 178 -13.30 -18.96 -7.94
N GLU A 179 -13.39 -20.25 -8.22
CA GLU A 179 -12.45 -20.98 -9.09
C GLU A 179 -12.29 -20.33 -10.47
N LYS A 180 -13.39 -19.82 -11.05
CA LYS A 180 -13.35 -19.20 -12.38
C LYS A 180 -12.59 -17.88 -12.38
N LEU A 181 -12.82 -17.05 -11.35
CA LEU A 181 -12.09 -15.80 -11.20
C LEU A 181 -10.60 -16.02 -10.92
N VAL A 182 -10.27 -16.98 -10.06
CA VAL A 182 -8.90 -17.39 -9.74
C VAL A 182 -8.17 -17.82 -11.00
N GLU A 183 -8.78 -18.70 -11.82
CA GLU A 183 -8.21 -19.15 -13.09
C GLU A 183 -8.04 -18.00 -14.10
N GLN A 184 -9.04 -17.18 -14.30
CA GLN A 184 -9.01 -16.04 -15.23
C GLN A 184 -7.96 -15.00 -14.86
N ALA A 185 -7.77 -14.76 -13.56
CA ALA A 185 -6.78 -13.84 -13.02
C ALA A 185 -5.37 -14.44 -12.92
N SER A 186 -5.21 -15.75 -13.24
CA SER A 186 -3.96 -16.48 -13.03
C SER A 186 -3.46 -16.43 -11.58
N LEU A 187 -4.38 -16.43 -10.65
CA LEU A 187 -4.13 -16.48 -9.21
C LEU A 187 -4.10 -17.94 -8.73
N ARG A 188 -3.71 -18.15 -7.49
CA ARG A 188 -3.84 -19.46 -6.81
C ARG A 188 -4.95 -19.36 -5.76
N GLN A 189 -5.70 -20.44 -5.61
CA GLN A 189 -6.62 -20.57 -4.48
C GLN A 189 -5.84 -20.51 -3.15
N VAL A 190 -6.49 -20.09 -2.11
CA VAL A 190 -5.89 -20.05 -0.78
C VAL A 190 -5.84 -21.47 -0.24
N SER A 191 -4.69 -21.87 0.28
CA SER A 191 -4.46 -23.21 0.87
C SER A 191 -5.53 -23.60 1.90
N LEU A 192 -6.11 -22.63 2.58
CA LEU A 192 -7.21 -22.85 3.55
C LEU A 192 -8.53 -23.29 2.88
N PHE A 193 -8.84 -22.74 1.72
CA PHE A 193 -10.02 -23.15 0.95
C PHE A 193 -9.83 -24.56 0.39
N ASP A 194 -8.65 -24.84 -0.19
CA ASP A 194 -8.28 -26.16 -0.68
C ASP A 194 -8.32 -27.19 0.46
N LEU A 195 -7.81 -26.81 1.64
CA LEU A 195 -7.84 -27.66 2.83
C LEU A 195 -9.28 -27.97 3.25
N ALA A 196 -10.14 -26.95 3.31
CA ALA A 196 -11.55 -27.12 3.68
C ALA A 196 -12.30 -28.03 2.70
N GLN A 197 -12.04 -27.89 1.40
CA GLN A 197 -12.58 -28.78 0.36
C GLN A 197 -12.05 -30.21 0.53
N HIS A 198 -10.74 -30.36 0.71
CA HIS A 198 -10.09 -31.67 0.86
C HIS A 198 -10.66 -32.46 2.05
N TYR A 199 -10.94 -31.80 3.17
CA TYR A 199 -11.55 -32.42 4.35
C TYR A 199 -13.09 -32.48 4.31
N GLY A 200 -13.71 -32.06 3.20
CA GLY A 200 -15.15 -32.17 3.00
C GLY A 200 -15.96 -31.30 3.98
N LEU A 201 -15.43 -30.13 4.37
CA LEU A 201 -16.16 -29.21 5.23
C LEU A 201 -17.45 -28.76 4.50
N PRO A 202 -18.59 -28.66 5.20
CA PRO A 202 -19.87 -28.36 4.57
C PRO A 202 -19.94 -26.92 4.00
N ASP A 203 -19.10 -26.02 4.46
CA ASP A 203 -19.01 -24.61 4.02
C ASP A 203 -17.54 -24.15 3.94
N PRO A 204 -16.80 -24.54 2.88
CA PRO A 204 -15.40 -24.14 2.70
C PRO A 204 -15.21 -22.62 2.61
N GLU A 205 -16.12 -21.90 1.96
CA GLU A 205 -16.13 -20.44 1.84
C GLU A 205 -16.32 -19.78 3.20
N GLY A 206 -17.32 -20.22 3.96
CA GLY A 206 -17.57 -19.73 5.31
C GLY A 206 -16.42 -20.03 6.26
N PHE A 207 -15.71 -21.15 6.09
CA PHE A 207 -14.49 -21.46 6.83
C PHE A 207 -13.38 -20.47 6.52
N ALA A 208 -13.07 -20.22 5.25
CA ALA A 208 -12.05 -19.26 4.84
C ALA A 208 -12.39 -17.84 5.34
N ARG A 209 -13.66 -17.46 5.28
CA ARG A 209 -14.15 -16.16 5.77
C ARG A 209 -13.98 -15.99 7.28
N LYS A 210 -14.34 -17.01 8.07
CA LYS A 210 -14.18 -17.00 9.53
C LYS A 210 -12.71 -16.95 9.92
N PHE A 211 -11.87 -17.69 9.21
CA PHE A 211 -10.43 -17.67 9.46
C PHE A 211 -9.82 -16.28 9.17
N ALA A 212 -10.16 -15.67 8.02
CA ALA A 212 -9.71 -14.34 7.70
C ALA A 212 -10.17 -13.29 8.74
N ALA A 213 -11.41 -13.41 9.23
CA ALA A 213 -11.92 -12.54 10.30
C ALA A 213 -11.13 -12.72 11.61
N TYR A 214 -10.87 -13.97 12.00
CA TYR A 214 -10.07 -14.29 13.20
C TYR A 214 -8.64 -13.74 13.11
N GLU A 215 -7.95 -13.92 11.97
CA GLU A 215 -6.60 -13.38 11.79
C GLU A 215 -6.57 -11.85 11.85
N ARG A 216 -7.57 -11.17 11.29
CA ARG A 216 -7.70 -9.70 11.37
C ARG A 216 -7.91 -9.22 12.80
N GLU A 217 -8.74 -9.90 13.58
CA GLU A 217 -8.99 -9.58 14.98
C GLU A 217 -7.70 -9.72 15.80
N ARG A 218 -7.00 -10.85 15.63
CA ARG A 218 -5.71 -11.10 16.28
C ARG A 218 -4.64 -10.08 15.92
N LEU A 219 -4.58 -9.65 14.65
CA LEU A 219 -3.64 -8.60 14.20
C LEU A 219 -4.01 -7.23 14.77
N GLY A 220 -5.30 -6.92 14.92
CA GLY A 220 -5.79 -5.70 15.54
C GLY A 220 -5.46 -5.61 17.04
N GLU A 221 -5.49 -6.73 17.77
CA GLU A 221 -5.08 -6.81 19.17
C GLU A 221 -3.59 -6.56 19.33
N ASN A 222 -2.73 -7.18 18.51
CA ASN A 222 -1.28 -7.01 18.55
C ASN A 222 -0.81 -5.59 18.10
N ALA A 223 -1.66 -4.82 17.45
CA ALA A 223 -1.34 -3.45 17.04
C ALA A 223 -1.55 -2.43 18.17
N ASN A 224 -2.22 -2.83 19.24
CA ASN A 224 -2.53 -1.99 20.41
C ASN A 224 -1.59 -2.24 21.61
N GLU A 225 -0.70 -3.23 21.53
CA GLU A 225 0.41 -3.45 22.47
C GLU A 225 1.72 -2.81 21.92
#